data_6626434eb279a6662208a12595768e47
#
_entry.id   6626434eb279a6662208a12595768e47
#
_cell.length_a   1.000
_cell.length_b   1.000
_cell.length_c   1.000
_cell.angle_alpha   90.00
_cell.angle_beta   90.00
_cell.angle_gamma   90.00
#
_symmetry.space_group_name_H-M   'P 1'
#
loop_
_entity.id
_entity.type
_entity.pdbx_description
1 polymer ?
#
loop_
_entity_poly.entity_id
_entity_poly.type
_entity_poly.pdbx_seq_one_letter_code
_entity_poly.pdbx_strand_id
1 'polypeptide(L)'
;MTFRRVLLILTMTAPLFAHAEGGVLGLIKKVGARIDSMTIRGVDRRYIEIPEKPWQVILKGNVNRSELNMDAMFDGKRLLQDGSGSINWAPRFSTPVSTYVGLWAGYRGHGIGYSRNISGGDGRDFNLGLISSSYGVSLSINSFSTKNPTVDMSGYKSDQEERTFDYELNDPMRVRLLTLDGYYLFNSKRCSYTAAFEQSVIQRRSSGSLMVGGMYYHSTIDYAEGHNGDFIYFMNDIGKMKHYQLSLGGGYAYNWVPCKGLLVTGLGMVLMTVYNRLDVWRYNSLLRQMILEKEKPETGTQNSNAISEMSQDEIRQAAKDFIAVWPMENGAYERQYSRIKPVIDALLSVTYNVGNLFFNANAQLYHFSFRYEENQGRLVDWHINASGGIRF
;
A
#
# COMPACT_ATOMS: atom_id res chain seq x y z
N MET A 1 -2.59 13.33 -5.62
CA MET A 1 -2.88 13.75 -7.02
C MET A 1 -4.38 13.65 -7.21
N THR A 2 -5.10 14.75 -7.39
CA THR A 2 -6.57 14.75 -7.45
C THR A 2 -7.03 14.14 -8.78
N PHE A 3 -8.13 13.40 -8.77
CA PHE A 3 -8.81 12.82 -9.95
C PHE A 3 -8.92 13.82 -11.12
N ARG A 4 -9.08 15.11 -10.79
CA ARG A 4 -9.01 16.24 -11.76
C ARG A 4 -7.69 16.33 -12.54
N ARG A 5 -6.54 15.97 -11.95
CA ARG A 5 -5.23 16.03 -12.65
C ARG A 5 -5.02 14.82 -13.56
N VAL A 6 -5.56 13.66 -13.20
CA VAL A 6 -5.55 12.47 -14.08
C VAL A 6 -6.48 12.70 -15.27
N LEU A 7 -7.65 13.28 -15.04
CA LEU A 7 -8.59 13.65 -16.09
C LEU A 7 -8.00 14.74 -17.01
N LEU A 8 -7.24 15.69 -16.46
CA LEU A 8 -6.56 16.76 -17.22
C LEU A 8 -5.42 16.22 -18.09
N ILE A 9 -4.70 15.20 -17.63
CA ILE A 9 -3.68 14.52 -18.44
C ILE A 9 -4.36 13.75 -19.59
N LEU A 10 -5.47 13.06 -19.33
CA LEU A 10 -6.28 12.39 -20.36
C LEU A 10 -6.91 13.39 -21.35
N THR A 11 -7.32 14.57 -20.90
CA THR A 11 -7.90 15.60 -21.77
C THR A 11 -6.85 16.42 -22.51
N MET A 12 -5.63 16.61 -21.96
CA MET A 12 -4.52 17.27 -22.67
C MET A 12 -3.90 16.38 -23.76
N THR A 13 -4.04 15.07 -23.67
CA THR A 13 -3.65 14.15 -24.75
C THR A 13 -4.71 14.05 -25.85
N ALA A 14 -5.94 14.48 -25.61
CA ALA A 14 -7.04 14.44 -26.59
C ALA A 14 -6.77 15.24 -27.89
N PRO A 15 -6.17 16.46 -27.85
CA PRO A 15 -5.88 17.20 -29.10
C PRO A 15 -4.75 16.61 -29.93
N LEU A 16 -3.83 15.84 -29.36
CA LEU A 16 -2.81 15.09 -30.10
C LEU A 16 -3.40 13.95 -30.95
N PHE A 17 -4.62 13.51 -30.65
CA PHE A 17 -5.31 12.43 -31.34
C PHE A 17 -6.25 12.92 -32.46
N ALA A 18 -6.54 14.20 -32.52
CA ALA A 18 -7.46 14.75 -33.52
C ALA A 18 -6.85 14.93 -34.94
N HIS A 19 -5.52 14.84 -35.09
CA HIS A 19 -4.81 14.96 -36.34
C HIS A 19 -4.29 13.65 -36.94
N ALA A 20 -4.68 12.48 -36.35
CA ALA A 20 -4.31 11.19 -36.94
C ALA A 20 -5.27 10.86 -38.11
N GLU A 21 -4.74 10.62 -39.29
CA GLU A 21 -5.49 10.09 -40.43
C GLU A 21 -6.29 8.83 -40.01
N GLY A 22 -7.60 8.98 -39.95
CA GLY A 22 -8.50 7.90 -39.56
C GLY A 22 -9.31 8.12 -38.26
N GLY A 23 -9.14 9.25 -37.58
CA GLY A 23 -9.88 9.61 -36.36
C GLY A 23 -9.62 8.66 -35.17
N VAL A 24 -10.37 8.84 -34.07
CA VAL A 24 -10.26 8.02 -32.83
C VAL A 24 -10.41 6.53 -33.09
N LEU A 25 -11.29 6.12 -34.02
CA LEU A 25 -11.48 4.73 -34.42
C LEU A 25 -10.25 4.13 -35.11
N GLY A 26 -9.55 4.90 -35.93
CA GLY A 26 -8.30 4.46 -36.58
C GLY A 26 -7.16 4.28 -35.58
N LEU A 27 -7.09 5.13 -34.56
CA LEU A 27 -6.13 5.00 -33.46
C LEU A 27 -6.42 3.75 -32.63
N ILE A 28 -7.69 3.54 -32.22
CA ILE A 28 -8.11 2.36 -31.46
C ILE A 28 -7.77 1.07 -32.24
N LYS A 29 -8.00 1.03 -33.55
CA LYS A 29 -7.61 -0.11 -34.40
C LYS A 29 -6.09 -0.33 -34.45
N LYS A 30 -5.28 0.75 -34.59
CA LYS A 30 -3.81 0.64 -34.59
C LYS A 30 -3.27 0.16 -33.23
N VAL A 31 -3.79 0.71 -32.13
CA VAL A 31 -3.44 0.28 -30.77
C VAL A 31 -3.86 -1.17 -30.52
N GLY A 32 -5.08 -1.54 -30.90
CA GLY A 32 -5.57 -2.92 -30.80
C GLY A 32 -4.70 -3.91 -31.58
N ALA A 33 -4.36 -3.59 -32.83
CA ALA A 33 -3.47 -4.44 -33.65
C ALA A 33 -2.07 -4.59 -33.05
N ARG A 34 -1.54 -3.55 -32.40
CA ARG A 34 -0.26 -3.60 -31.70
C ARG A 34 -0.35 -4.45 -30.45
N ILE A 35 -1.41 -4.32 -29.66
CA ILE A 35 -1.69 -5.15 -28.48
C ILE A 35 -1.85 -6.63 -28.91
N ASP A 36 -2.61 -6.91 -29.95
CA ASP A 36 -2.74 -8.27 -30.49
C ASP A 36 -1.38 -8.84 -30.90
N SER A 37 -0.58 -8.10 -31.64
CA SER A 37 0.78 -8.52 -32.02
C SER A 37 1.64 -8.85 -30.80
N MET A 38 1.59 -8.05 -29.74
CA MET A 38 2.38 -8.24 -28.52
C MET A 38 1.88 -9.43 -27.67
N THR A 39 0.57 -9.68 -27.65
CA THR A 39 -0.03 -10.75 -26.85
C THR A 39 0.03 -12.11 -27.57
N ILE A 40 -0.10 -12.13 -28.90
CA ILE A 40 -0.27 -13.34 -29.70
C ILE A 40 1.06 -13.82 -30.29
N ARG A 41 1.99 -12.90 -30.58
CA ARG A 41 3.22 -13.20 -31.30
C ARG A 41 4.15 -14.13 -30.52
N GLY A 42 4.46 -15.28 -31.12
CA GLY A 42 5.44 -16.23 -30.58
C GLY A 42 4.91 -17.16 -29.50
N VAL A 43 3.60 -17.14 -29.19
CA VAL A 43 2.97 -18.04 -28.23
C VAL A 43 2.87 -19.47 -28.82
N ASP A 44 3.29 -20.47 -28.04
CA ASP A 44 3.13 -21.89 -28.38
C ASP A 44 1.68 -22.32 -28.09
N ARG A 45 0.87 -22.48 -29.15
CA ARG A 45 -0.56 -22.79 -29.04
C ARG A 45 -0.85 -24.18 -28.45
N ARG A 46 0.15 -25.02 -28.30
CA ARG A 46 0.02 -26.30 -27.57
C ARG A 46 -0.07 -26.09 -26.07
N TYR A 47 0.50 -24.97 -25.56
CA TYR A 47 0.53 -24.58 -24.14
C TYR A 47 -0.48 -23.52 -23.80
N ILE A 48 -0.72 -22.57 -24.70
CA ILE A 48 -1.54 -21.39 -24.44
C ILE A 48 -2.57 -21.24 -25.55
N GLU A 49 -3.83 -21.24 -25.17
CA GLU A 49 -4.96 -20.93 -26.05
C GLU A 49 -5.26 -19.43 -26.00
N ILE A 50 -5.43 -18.86 -27.18
CA ILE A 50 -5.84 -17.46 -27.33
C ILE A 50 -7.32 -17.46 -27.68
N PRO A 51 -8.20 -16.97 -26.78
CA PRO A 51 -9.63 -16.87 -27.06
C PRO A 51 -9.89 -15.97 -28.26
N GLU A 52 -10.87 -16.33 -29.09
CA GLU A 52 -11.27 -15.50 -30.22
C GLU A 52 -11.83 -14.16 -29.80
N LYS A 53 -12.53 -14.15 -28.66
CA LYS A 53 -13.13 -12.96 -28.07
C LYS A 53 -12.11 -12.18 -27.23
N PRO A 54 -11.71 -10.98 -27.66
CA PRO A 54 -10.61 -10.24 -27.03
C PRO A 54 -11.02 -9.35 -25.87
N TRP A 55 -12.28 -8.94 -25.82
CA TRP A 55 -12.81 -8.05 -24.79
C TRP A 55 -13.21 -8.84 -23.55
N GLN A 56 -13.04 -8.20 -22.41
CA GLN A 56 -13.36 -8.78 -21.11
C GLN A 56 -14.04 -7.77 -20.21
N VAL A 57 -15.05 -8.23 -19.48
CA VAL A 57 -15.58 -7.53 -18.31
C VAL A 57 -15.49 -8.48 -17.13
N ILE A 58 -14.96 -7.97 -16.03
CA ILE A 58 -14.70 -8.74 -14.82
C ILE A 58 -15.36 -8.03 -13.64
N LEU A 59 -16.20 -8.72 -12.92
CA LEU A 59 -16.66 -8.34 -11.59
C LEU A 59 -15.61 -8.82 -10.58
N LYS A 60 -15.05 -7.90 -9.79
CA LYS A 60 -14.03 -8.18 -8.79
C LYS A 60 -14.59 -7.96 -7.38
N GLY A 61 -14.37 -8.91 -6.50
CA GLY A 61 -14.47 -8.77 -5.06
C GLY A 61 -13.07 -8.85 -4.47
N ASN A 62 -12.71 -7.91 -3.62
CA ASN A 62 -11.41 -7.86 -2.97
C ASN A 62 -11.61 -7.74 -1.46
N VAL A 63 -10.90 -8.56 -0.72
CA VAL A 63 -10.77 -8.45 0.73
C VAL A 63 -9.31 -8.17 1.03
N ASN A 64 -9.04 -7.04 1.68
CA ASN A 64 -7.69 -6.68 2.05
C ASN A 64 -7.60 -6.22 3.51
N ARG A 65 -6.38 -6.29 4.02
CA ARG A 65 -5.99 -5.70 5.27
C ARG A 65 -4.55 -5.23 5.16
N SER A 66 -4.33 -3.99 5.54
CA SER A 66 -2.99 -3.42 5.65
C SER A 66 -2.63 -3.26 7.12
N GLU A 67 -1.46 -3.70 7.49
CA GLU A 67 -0.91 -3.57 8.85
C GLU A 67 0.37 -2.75 8.78
N LEU A 68 0.34 -1.58 9.39
CA LEU A 68 1.51 -0.74 9.58
C LEU A 68 1.96 -0.87 11.04
N ASN A 69 3.09 -1.52 11.26
CA ASN A 69 3.74 -1.59 12.53
C ASN A 69 4.86 -0.56 12.57
N MET A 70 4.89 0.27 13.59
CA MET A 70 5.95 1.23 13.81
C MET A 70 6.53 1.01 15.20
N ASP A 71 7.85 1.01 15.31
CA ASP A 71 8.56 0.93 16.57
C ASP A 71 9.30 2.26 16.75
N ALA A 72 9.00 2.99 17.80
CA ALA A 72 9.66 4.23 18.18
C ALA A 72 10.36 4.04 19.54
N MET A 73 11.67 4.19 19.56
CA MET A 73 12.44 4.25 20.81
C MET A 73 12.37 5.64 21.38
N PHE A 74 11.75 5.76 22.52
CA PHE A 74 11.64 7.01 23.24
C PHE A 74 12.65 7.07 24.37
N ASP A 75 13.49 8.11 24.44
CA ASP A 75 14.44 8.28 25.54
C ASP A 75 13.70 8.67 26.82
N GLY A 76 13.60 7.74 27.75
CA GLY A 76 12.91 7.92 29.02
C GLY A 76 13.52 9.00 29.92
N LYS A 77 14.75 9.45 29.67
CA LYS A 77 15.37 10.60 30.35
C LYS A 77 14.56 11.88 30.20
N ARG A 78 13.72 11.93 29.14
CA ARG A 78 12.84 13.08 28.88
C ARG A 78 11.53 13.03 29.64
N LEU A 79 11.12 11.88 30.18
CA LEU A 79 9.87 11.69 30.91
C LEU A 79 10.05 11.38 32.40
N LEU A 80 11.19 10.80 32.76
CA LEU A 80 11.43 10.28 34.09
C LEU A 80 12.48 11.14 34.79
N GLN A 81 12.12 11.67 35.94
CA GLN A 81 13.03 12.48 36.77
C GLN A 81 14.26 11.69 37.25
N ASP A 82 14.23 10.37 37.25
CA ASP A 82 15.34 9.49 37.67
C ASP A 82 16.32 9.12 36.54
N GLY A 83 16.07 9.58 35.34
CA GLY A 83 17.04 9.52 34.22
C GLY A 83 17.37 8.12 33.70
N SER A 84 16.67 7.10 34.12
CA SER A 84 16.98 5.70 33.77
C SER A 84 15.86 5.04 32.99
N GLY A 85 16.07 4.80 31.70
CA GLY A 85 15.26 3.90 30.89
C GLY A 85 14.88 4.47 29.53
N SER A 86 14.83 3.58 28.53
CA SER A 86 14.20 3.84 27.25
C SER A 86 12.82 3.19 27.23
N ILE A 87 11.84 3.89 26.70
CA ILE A 87 10.50 3.35 26.47
C ILE A 87 10.40 2.98 25.00
N ASN A 88 10.05 1.76 24.70
CA ASN A 88 9.67 1.35 23.37
C ASN A 88 8.17 1.59 23.17
N TRP A 89 7.83 2.43 22.23
CA TRP A 89 6.48 2.72 21.81
C TRP A 89 6.26 2.15 20.42
N ALA A 90 5.45 1.08 20.33
CA ALA A 90 5.26 0.34 19.11
C ALA A 90 3.78 0.35 18.70
N PRO A 91 3.29 1.41 18.06
CA PRO A 91 1.93 1.44 17.54
C PRO A 91 1.79 0.53 16.34
N ARG A 92 0.74 -0.29 16.40
CA ARG A 92 0.27 -1.14 15.30
C ARG A 92 -1.02 -0.56 14.74
N PHE A 93 -0.95 -0.10 13.51
CA PHE A 93 -2.11 0.36 12.77
C PHE A 93 -2.59 -0.77 11.88
N SER A 94 -3.71 -1.35 12.21
CA SER A 94 -4.36 -2.28 11.31
C SER A 94 -5.63 -1.66 10.75
N THR A 95 -5.81 -1.76 9.43
CA THR A 95 -7.12 -1.46 8.88
C THR A 95 -8.10 -2.56 9.30
N PRO A 96 -9.37 -2.25 9.56
CA PRO A 96 -10.39 -3.28 9.57
C PRO A 96 -10.32 -4.04 8.25
N VAL A 97 -10.65 -5.33 8.27
CA VAL A 97 -10.77 -6.11 7.03
C VAL A 97 -11.75 -5.39 6.10
N SER A 98 -11.21 -4.85 5.02
CA SER A 98 -11.97 -4.03 4.10
C SER A 98 -12.39 -4.85 2.90
N THR A 99 -13.67 -4.77 2.55
CA THR A 99 -14.23 -5.46 1.39
C THR A 99 -14.52 -4.45 0.29
N TYR A 100 -14.00 -4.73 -0.89
CA TYR A 100 -14.22 -3.90 -2.08
C TYR A 100 -14.99 -4.70 -3.12
N VAL A 101 -15.84 -4.02 -3.86
CA VAL A 101 -16.48 -4.55 -5.06
C VAL A 101 -16.22 -3.58 -6.20
N GLY A 102 -15.85 -4.13 -7.35
CA GLY A 102 -15.47 -3.33 -8.50
C GLY A 102 -15.69 -4.02 -9.82
N LEU A 103 -15.50 -3.25 -10.87
CA LEU A 103 -15.54 -3.69 -12.25
C LEU A 103 -14.18 -3.39 -12.90
N TRP A 104 -13.77 -4.33 -13.73
CA TRP A 104 -12.62 -4.17 -14.61
C TRP A 104 -13.06 -4.46 -16.04
N ALA A 105 -12.61 -3.63 -16.97
CA ALA A 105 -12.85 -3.83 -18.39
C ALA A 105 -11.55 -3.72 -19.16
N GLY A 106 -11.34 -4.61 -20.14
CA GLY A 106 -10.08 -4.64 -20.86
C GLY A 106 -10.15 -5.39 -22.18
N TYR A 107 -9.04 -5.25 -22.92
CA TYR A 107 -8.78 -5.86 -24.21
C TYR A 107 -7.47 -6.62 -24.14
N ARG A 108 -7.50 -7.95 -24.33
CA ARG A 108 -6.31 -8.81 -24.33
C ARG A 108 -5.40 -8.68 -23.10
N GLY A 109 -5.98 -8.44 -21.92
CA GLY A 109 -5.21 -8.27 -20.67
C GLY A 109 -4.75 -6.82 -20.38
N HIS A 110 -5.11 -5.89 -21.24
CA HIS A 110 -4.87 -4.47 -21.04
C HIS A 110 -6.17 -3.80 -20.64
N GLY A 111 -6.24 -3.25 -19.45
CA GLY A 111 -7.51 -2.72 -18.98
C GLY A 111 -7.41 -1.84 -17.75
N ILE A 112 -8.56 -1.35 -17.37
CA ILE A 112 -8.74 -0.44 -16.24
C ILE A 112 -9.82 -0.98 -15.33
N GLY A 113 -9.60 -0.89 -14.03
CA GLY A 113 -10.54 -1.28 -12.99
C GLY A 113 -10.71 -0.21 -11.94
N TYR A 114 -11.90 -0.17 -11.39
CA TYR A 114 -12.23 0.65 -10.25
C TYR A 114 -13.04 -0.16 -9.25
N SER A 115 -12.62 -0.11 -7.99
CA SER A 115 -13.29 -0.78 -6.88
C SER A 115 -13.64 0.21 -5.78
N ARG A 116 -14.78 0.02 -5.17
CA ARG A 116 -15.26 0.82 -4.06
C ARG A 116 -15.40 -0.06 -2.81
N ASN A 117 -15.01 0.50 -1.69
CA ASN A 117 -15.23 -0.12 -0.39
C ASN A 117 -16.73 -0.23 -0.10
N ILE A 118 -17.17 -1.42 0.36
CA ILE A 118 -18.55 -1.70 0.78
C ILE A 118 -18.64 -2.07 2.26
N SER A 119 -17.48 -2.38 2.92
CA SER A 119 -17.44 -2.71 4.34
C SER A 119 -16.02 -2.46 4.88
N GLY A 120 -15.91 -1.88 6.06
CA GLY A 120 -14.64 -1.72 6.76
C GLY A 120 -13.92 -0.38 6.52
N GLY A 121 -14.61 0.68 6.10
CA GLY A 121 -14.03 2.03 5.98
C GLY A 121 -14.39 2.79 4.70
N ASP A 122 -13.69 3.87 4.41
CA ASP A 122 -13.90 4.77 3.28
C ASP A 122 -12.85 4.60 2.16
N GLY A 123 -12.11 3.51 2.17
CA GLY A 123 -11.04 3.22 1.23
C GLY A 123 -11.47 3.21 -0.23
N ARG A 124 -10.56 3.59 -1.12
CA ARG A 124 -10.73 3.55 -2.58
C ARG A 124 -9.52 2.88 -3.19
N ASP A 125 -9.76 2.04 -4.17
CA ASP A 125 -8.73 1.34 -4.92
C ASP A 125 -8.93 1.55 -6.42
N PHE A 126 -7.89 2.04 -7.07
CA PHE A 126 -7.82 2.23 -8.52
C PHE A 126 -6.68 1.40 -9.09
N ASN A 127 -6.98 0.58 -10.09
CA ASN A 127 -6.05 -0.32 -10.73
C ASN A 127 -6.00 -0.08 -12.24
N LEU A 128 -4.78 0.04 -12.78
CA LEU A 128 -4.51 0.07 -14.20
C LEU A 128 -3.52 -1.04 -14.53
N GLY A 129 -3.91 -1.98 -15.40
CA GLY A 129 -3.07 -3.10 -15.83
C GLY A 129 -2.74 -3.05 -17.32
N LEU A 130 -1.47 -3.23 -17.65
CA LEU A 130 -0.96 -3.43 -19.00
C LEU A 130 -0.24 -4.76 -19.04
N ILE A 131 -0.99 -5.85 -19.20
CA ILE A 131 -0.51 -7.22 -19.00
C ILE A 131 -0.55 -8.00 -20.30
N SER A 132 0.61 -8.51 -20.72
CA SER A 132 0.84 -9.38 -21.87
C SER A 132 1.31 -10.77 -21.41
N SER A 133 1.48 -11.70 -22.31
CA SER A 133 2.04 -13.02 -22.00
C SER A 133 3.49 -12.95 -21.48
N SER A 134 4.28 -11.99 -21.96
CA SER A 134 5.72 -11.86 -21.65
C SER A 134 6.05 -10.80 -20.61
N TYR A 135 5.24 -9.79 -20.48
CA TYR A 135 5.46 -8.69 -19.53
C TYR A 135 4.15 -8.26 -18.88
N GLY A 136 4.25 -7.63 -17.76
CA GLY A 136 3.16 -6.94 -17.11
C GLY A 136 3.64 -5.69 -16.43
N VAL A 137 2.80 -4.68 -16.44
CA VAL A 137 2.95 -3.46 -15.67
C VAL A 137 1.61 -3.17 -15.02
N SER A 138 1.61 -3.03 -13.71
CA SER A 138 0.41 -2.74 -12.93
C SER A 138 0.64 -1.50 -12.08
N LEU A 139 -0.34 -0.61 -12.06
CA LEU A 139 -0.39 0.56 -11.20
C LEU A 139 -1.59 0.43 -10.28
N SER A 140 -1.35 0.45 -8.98
CA SER A 140 -2.37 0.48 -7.95
C SER A 140 -2.26 1.77 -7.13
N ILE A 141 -3.39 2.43 -6.89
CA ILE A 141 -3.49 3.59 -6.01
C ILE A 141 -4.56 3.29 -4.98
N ASN A 142 -4.14 3.11 -3.74
CA ASN A 142 -5.00 2.83 -2.61
C ASN A 142 -4.95 3.95 -1.58
N SER A 143 -6.06 4.22 -0.92
CA SER A 143 -6.13 5.16 0.20
C SER A 143 -7.11 4.66 1.24
N PHE A 144 -6.72 4.77 2.49
CA PHE A 144 -7.58 4.43 3.63
C PHE A 144 -7.29 5.35 4.81
N SER A 145 -8.21 5.37 5.77
CA SER A 145 -8.05 6.04 7.05
C SER A 145 -8.24 5.05 8.20
N THR A 146 -7.54 5.28 9.30
CA THR A 146 -7.66 4.48 10.53
C THR A 146 -7.56 5.38 11.75
N LYS A 147 -8.37 5.07 12.78
CA LYS A 147 -8.47 5.90 13.99
C LYS A 147 -7.95 5.19 15.25
N ASN A 148 -8.03 3.88 15.30
CA ASN A 148 -7.77 3.11 16.52
C ASN A 148 -6.55 2.19 16.33
N PRO A 149 -5.31 2.67 16.51
CA PRO A 149 -4.14 1.81 16.55
C PRO A 149 -4.10 1.05 17.87
N THR A 150 -3.59 -0.18 17.84
CA THR A 150 -3.18 -0.90 19.03
C THR A 150 -1.73 -0.56 19.34
N VAL A 151 -1.40 -0.22 20.56
CA VAL A 151 -0.06 0.18 20.96
C VAL A 151 0.53 -0.85 21.90
N ASP A 152 1.72 -1.35 21.57
CA ASP A 152 2.56 -2.12 22.48
C ASP A 152 3.58 -1.18 23.12
N MET A 153 3.61 -1.14 24.42
CA MET A 153 4.55 -0.35 25.21
C MET A 153 5.37 -1.25 26.09
N SER A 154 6.71 -1.12 26.02
CA SER A 154 7.64 -1.88 26.85
C SER A 154 8.81 -1.02 27.31
N GLY A 155 9.54 -1.46 28.33
CA GLY A 155 10.80 -0.83 28.78
C GLY A 155 10.67 0.24 29.86
N TYR A 156 9.49 0.46 30.44
CA TYR A 156 9.29 1.51 31.45
C TYR A 156 9.93 1.24 32.83
N LYS A 157 10.16 0.02 33.22
CA LYS A 157 10.99 -0.44 34.38
C LYS A 157 11.34 -1.89 34.15
N SER A 158 12.47 -2.36 34.67
CA SER A 158 12.97 -3.72 34.46
C SER A 158 12.03 -4.87 34.88
N ASP A 159 10.94 -4.58 35.59
CA ASP A 159 9.95 -5.53 36.10
C ASP A 159 8.54 -5.34 35.52
N GLN A 160 8.35 -4.48 34.53
CA GLN A 160 7.01 -4.28 33.95
C GLN A 160 6.85 -5.08 32.67
N GLU A 161 5.80 -5.92 32.69
CA GLU A 161 5.30 -6.65 31.56
C GLU A 161 5.00 -5.70 30.38
N GLU A 162 5.22 -6.19 29.18
CA GLU A 162 4.76 -5.56 27.94
C GLU A 162 3.26 -5.28 28.05
N ARG A 163 2.86 -4.02 27.85
CA ARG A 163 1.46 -3.61 27.88
C ARG A 163 0.96 -3.34 26.49
N THR A 164 -0.11 -4.00 26.12
CA THR A 164 -0.84 -3.77 24.89
C THR A 164 -2.15 -3.08 25.21
N PHE A 165 -2.45 -1.97 24.54
CA PHE A 165 -3.71 -1.26 24.70
C PHE A 165 -4.16 -0.60 23.39
N ASP A 166 -5.46 -0.39 23.26
CA ASP A 166 -6.03 0.34 22.14
C ASP A 166 -5.90 1.83 22.39
N TYR A 167 -5.35 2.54 21.40
CA TYR A 167 -5.19 3.98 21.42
C TYR A 167 -6.18 4.61 20.44
N GLU A 168 -6.93 5.60 20.87
CA GLU A 168 -7.85 6.32 20.02
C GLU A 168 -7.24 7.66 19.58
N LEU A 169 -6.99 7.79 18.28
CA LEU A 169 -6.57 9.07 17.70
C LEU A 169 -7.72 10.08 17.77
N ASN A 170 -7.42 11.34 17.99
CA ASN A 170 -8.44 12.41 17.96
C ASN A 170 -9.05 12.49 16.54
N ASP A 171 -8.19 12.52 15.53
CA ASP A 171 -8.59 12.47 14.11
C ASP A 171 -7.98 11.26 13.39
N PRO A 172 -8.68 10.68 12.41
CA PRO A 172 -8.18 9.54 11.68
C PRO A 172 -6.87 9.83 10.95
N MET A 173 -5.88 8.96 11.11
CA MET A 173 -4.68 8.96 10.30
C MET A 173 -5.02 8.58 8.85
N ARG A 174 -4.44 9.29 7.89
CA ARG A 174 -4.60 9.01 6.47
C ARG A 174 -3.38 8.33 5.89
N VAL A 175 -3.62 7.21 5.22
CA VAL A 175 -2.59 6.48 4.49
C VAL A 175 -2.95 6.48 3.01
N ARG A 176 -1.97 6.83 2.17
CA ARG A 176 -2.08 6.75 0.71
C ARG A 176 -0.93 5.94 0.18
N LEU A 177 -1.25 4.95 -0.63
CA LEU A 177 -0.30 4.03 -1.21
C LEU A 177 -0.37 4.12 -2.73
N LEU A 178 0.78 4.14 -3.37
CA LEU A 178 0.93 3.99 -4.81
C LEU A 178 1.94 2.89 -5.04
N THR A 179 1.53 1.85 -5.75
CA THR A 179 2.40 0.74 -6.15
C THR A 179 2.42 0.67 -7.67
N LEU A 180 3.61 0.65 -8.25
CA LEU A 180 3.83 0.38 -9.66
C LEU A 180 4.76 -0.81 -9.73
N ASP A 181 4.28 -1.93 -10.23
CA ASP A 181 5.05 -3.14 -10.43
C ASP A 181 5.16 -3.48 -11.92
N GLY A 182 6.29 -4.06 -12.25
CA GLY A 182 6.57 -4.52 -13.60
C GLY A 182 7.41 -5.78 -13.58
N TYR A 183 7.15 -6.67 -14.52
CA TYR A 183 7.88 -7.94 -14.63
C TYR A 183 7.98 -8.40 -16.08
N TYR A 184 8.95 -9.29 -16.32
CA TYR A 184 9.17 -9.95 -17.59
C TYR A 184 9.42 -11.45 -17.39
N LEU A 185 8.73 -12.29 -18.18
CA LEU A 185 8.85 -13.74 -18.19
C LEU A 185 9.70 -14.21 -19.37
N PHE A 186 10.75 -14.99 -19.09
CA PHE A 186 11.66 -15.50 -20.11
C PHE A 186 11.05 -16.62 -20.96
N ASN A 187 10.16 -17.44 -20.37
CA ASN A 187 9.48 -18.52 -21.07
C ASN A 187 8.01 -18.19 -21.41
N SER A 188 7.75 -16.94 -21.77
CA SER A 188 6.40 -16.43 -22.08
C SER A 188 5.71 -17.14 -23.23
N LYS A 189 6.45 -17.84 -24.10
CA LYS A 189 5.90 -18.66 -25.17
C LYS A 189 5.06 -19.82 -24.65
N ARG A 190 5.36 -20.38 -23.47
CA ARG A 190 4.71 -21.54 -22.87
C ARG A 190 4.06 -21.26 -21.52
N CYS A 191 4.55 -20.28 -20.78
CA CYS A 191 4.06 -19.89 -19.47
C CYS A 191 3.47 -18.48 -19.54
N SER A 192 2.17 -18.34 -19.36
CA SER A 192 1.49 -17.05 -19.48
C SER A 192 1.08 -16.50 -18.13
N TYR A 193 1.51 -15.28 -17.85
CA TYR A 193 1.08 -14.54 -16.68
C TYR A 193 -0.38 -14.07 -16.78
N THR A 194 -0.81 -13.63 -17.96
CA THR A 194 -2.19 -13.16 -18.14
C THR A 194 -3.23 -14.28 -17.99
N ALA A 195 -2.84 -15.55 -18.17
CA ALA A 195 -3.74 -16.67 -17.92
C ALA A 195 -4.14 -16.78 -16.45
N ALA A 196 -3.23 -16.39 -15.54
CA ALA A 196 -3.42 -16.48 -14.10
C ALA A 196 -4.12 -15.25 -13.50
N PHE A 197 -3.85 -14.05 -14.03
CA PHE A 197 -4.21 -12.80 -13.34
C PHE A 197 -5.26 -11.97 -14.06
N GLU A 198 -5.25 -11.93 -15.39
CA GLU A 198 -6.24 -11.17 -16.17
C GLU A 198 -7.09 -12.09 -17.07
N GLN A 199 -6.83 -13.38 -17.08
CA GLN A 199 -7.56 -14.43 -17.80
C GLN A 199 -7.78 -14.11 -19.31
N SER A 200 -6.90 -13.32 -19.92
CA SER A 200 -7.02 -12.94 -21.33
C SER A 200 -6.63 -14.07 -22.29
N VAL A 201 -5.88 -15.05 -21.79
CA VAL A 201 -5.55 -16.30 -22.49
C VAL A 201 -5.79 -17.49 -21.55
N ILE A 202 -5.80 -18.70 -22.08
CA ILE A 202 -6.04 -19.93 -21.32
C ILE A 202 -4.78 -20.80 -21.36
N GLN A 203 -4.22 -21.12 -20.21
CA GLN A 203 -3.12 -22.09 -20.10
C GLN A 203 -3.67 -23.50 -20.26
N ARG A 204 -3.16 -24.27 -21.26
CA ARG A 204 -3.61 -25.63 -21.55
C ARG A 204 -2.70 -26.73 -20.99
N ARG A 205 -1.42 -26.43 -20.77
CA ARG A 205 -0.40 -27.33 -20.22
C ARG A 205 0.43 -26.65 -19.18
N SER A 206 0.84 -27.42 -18.19
CA SER A 206 1.72 -26.90 -17.12
C SER A 206 3.04 -26.42 -17.70
N SER A 207 3.52 -25.29 -17.20
CA SER A 207 4.79 -24.68 -17.60
C SER A 207 5.25 -23.68 -16.57
N GLY A 208 6.56 -23.52 -16.45
CA GLY A 208 7.17 -22.51 -15.58
C GLY A 208 8.06 -21.55 -16.36
N SER A 209 8.40 -20.45 -15.71
CA SER A 209 9.27 -19.40 -16.24
C SER A 209 10.09 -18.75 -15.14
N LEU A 210 11.37 -18.57 -15.41
CA LEU A 210 12.14 -17.55 -14.70
C LEU A 210 11.55 -16.19 -15.04
N MET A 211 11.62 -15.26 -14.08
CA MET A 211 11.15 -13.89 -14.25
C MET A 211 12.09 -12.91 -13.62
N VAL A 212 12.11 -11.70 -14.16
CA VAL A 212 12.71 -10.53 -13.55
C VAL A 212 11.64 -9.47 -13.38
N GLY A 213 11.78 -8.66 -12.36
CA GLY A 213 10.79 -7.64 -12.09
C GLY A 213 11.33 -6.50 -11.25
N GLY A 214 10.51 -5.48 -11.13
CA GLY A 214 10.76 -4.34 -10.29
C GLY A 214 9.47 -3.78 -9.74
N MET A 215 9.58 -3.14 -8.59
CA MET A 215 8.46 -2.53 -7.90
C MET A 215 8.87 -1.14 -7.42
N TYR A 216 8.08 -0.15 -7.79
CA TYR A 216 8.14 1.18 -7.18
C TYR A 216 6.96 1.33 -6.23
N TYR A 217 7.28 1.67 -5.00
CA TYR A 217 6.34 1.88 -3.93
C TYR A 217 6.46 3.31 -3.39
N HIS A 218 5.33 3.98 -3.23
CA HIS A 218 5.26 5.27 -2.57
C HIS A 218 4.12 5.29 -1.57
N SER A 219 4.43 5.57 -0.31
CA SER A 219 3.42 5.78 0.71
C SER A 219 3.48 7.19 1.30
N THR A 220 2.32 7.70 1.68
CA THR A 220 2.18 8.89 2.51
C THR A 220 1.34 8.52 3.72
N ILE A 221 1.93 8.69 4.89
CA ILE A 221 1.28 8.50 6.19
C ILE A 221 1.20 9.87 6.83
N ASP A 222 -0.01 10.35 7.11
CA ASP A 222 -0.26 11.69 7.61
C ASP A 222 -1.23 11.62 8.79
N TYR A 223 -0.74 11.95 9.96
CA TYR A 223 -1.51 12.09 11.20
C TYR A 223 -1.41 13.50 11.78
N ALA A 224 -0.72 14.41 11.09
CA ALA A 224 -0.59 15.80 11.46
C ALA A 224 -1.74 16.69 10.95
N GLU A 225 -2.49 16.24 9.93
CA GLU A 225 -3.68 16.98 9.47
C GLU A 225 -4.80 17.00 10.52
N GLY A 226 -4.69 16.16 11.58
CA GLY A 226 -5.61 16.09 12.69
C GLY A 226 -5.01 16.58 14.00
N HIS A 227 -5.84 16.64 15.03
CA HIS A 227 -5.47 17.09 16.38
C HIS A 227 -4.84 15.94 17.19
N ASN A 228 -3.76 15.32 16.66
CA ASN A 228 -3.09 14.15 17.22
C ASN A 228 -1.73 14.52 17.87
N GLY A 229 -1.65 15.66 18.54
CA GLY A 229 -0.39 16.17 19.09
C GLY A 229 0.28 15.26 20.11
N ASP A 230 -0.51 14.58 20.93
CA ASP A 230 -0.07 13.56 21.88
C ASP A 230 0.55 12.35 21.17
N PHE A 231 -0.09 11.87 20.12
CA PHE A 231 0.43 10.77 19.31
C PHE A 231 1.73 11.17 18.60
N ILE A 232 1.79 12.40 18.04
CA ILE A 232 2.99 12.94 17.39
C ILE A 232 4.16 12.97 18.37
N TYR A 233 3.92 13.36 19.63
CA TYR A 233 4.94 13.37 20.67
C TYR A 233 5.53 11.97 20.89
N PHE A 234 4.70 10.95 21.03
CA PHE A 234 5.16 9.57 21.20
C PHE A 234 5.85 9.01 19.94
N MET A 235 5.57 9.61 18.78
CA MET A 235 6.25 9.30 17.52
C MET A 235 7.52 10.15 17.28
N ASN A 236 8.16 10.65 18.34
CA ASN A 236 9.35 11.50 18.26
C ASN A 236 9.13 12.76 17.41
N ASP A 237 7.99 13.41 17.62
CA ASP A 237 7.56 14.61 16.91
C ASP A 237 7.29 14.41 15.40
N ILE A 238 7.23 13.17 14.94
CA ILE A 238 6.93 12.86 13.54
C ILE A 238 5.42 12.93 13.34
N GLY A 239 4.94 13.83 12.48
CA GLY A 239 3.53 13.96 12.15
C GLY A 239 3.18 13.54 10.74
N LYS A 240 4.19 13.44 9.87
CA LYS A 240 4.01 13.05 8.49
C LYS A 240 5.23 12.34 7.95
N MET A 241 5.00 11.27 7.18
CA MET A 241 6.06 10.53 6.51
C MET A 241 5.70 10.29 5.06
N LYS A 242 6.70 10.37 4.18
CA LYS A 242 6.59 9.89 2.79
C LYS A 242 7.73 8.91 2.53
N HIS A 243 7.36 7.72 2.15
CA HIS A 243 8.31 6.67 1.83
C HIS A 243 8.33 6.42 0.32
N TYR A 244 9.51 6.32 -0.25
CA TYR A 244 9.76 6.04 -1.67
C TYR A 244 10.72 4.86 -1.75
N GLN A 245 10.30 3.80 -2.40
CA GLN A 245 11.12 2.60 -2.54
C GLN A 245 11.08 2.10 -3.99
N LEU A 246 12.26 1.79 -4.52
CA LEU A 246 12.41 1.07 -5.78
C LEU A 246 13.17 -0.22 -5.50
N SER A 247 12.58 -1.33 -5.89
CA SER A 247 13.16 -2.67 -5.71
C SER A 247 13.23 -3.39 -7.05
N LEU A 248 14.32 -4.09 -7.30
CA LEU A 248 14.55 -4.89 -8.51
C LEU A 248 14.99 -6.29 -8.12
N GLY A 249 14.57 -7.28 -8.89
CA GLY A 249 14.96 -8.65 -8.59
C GLY A 249 14.42 -9.68 -9.57
N GLY A 250 14.38 -10.92 -9.10
CA GLY A 250 13.94 -12.03 -9.92
C GLY A 250 13.23 -13.10 -9.11
N GLY A 251 12.64 -14.01 -9.83
CA GLY A 251 11.86 -15.06 -9.24
C GLY A 251 11.48 -16.14 -10.24
N TYR A 252 10.48 -16.92 -9.86
CA TYR A 252 9.96 -18.01 -10.65
C TYR A 252 8.44 -18.04 -10.59
N ALA A 253 7.81 -18.26 -11.73
CA ALA A 253 6.37 -18.49 -11.85
C ALA A 253 6.12 -19.90 -12.40
N TYR A 254 5.14 -20.61 -11.85
CA TYR A 254 4.72 -21.92 -12.31
C TYR A 254 3.22 -21.98 -12.49
N ASN A 255 2.80 -22.31 -13.69
CA ASN A 255 1.44 -22.57 -14.09
C ASN A 255 1.20 -24.09 -14.10
N TRP A 256 0.43 -24.58 -13.16
CA TRP A 256 0.02 -25.98 -13.08
C TRP A 256 -1.40 -26.15 -13.59
N VAL A 257 -1.57 -27.03 -14.58
CA VAL A 257 -2.87 -27.36 -15.20
C VAL A 257 -3.22 -28.80 -14.84
N PRO A 258 -3.90 -29.04 -13.71
CA PRO A 258 -4.26 -30.40 -13.28
C PRO A 258 -5.33 -31.05 -14.16
N CYS A 259 -6.25 -30.25 -14.70
CA CYS A 259 -7.28 -30.72 -15.62
C CYS A 259 -7.71 -29.60 -16.58
N LYS A 260 -8.50 -29.94 -17.59
CA LYS A 260 -8.97 -28.99 -18.60
C LYS A 260 -9.75 -27.84 -17.97
N GLY A 261 -9.33 -26.61 -18.26
CA GLY A 261 -9.95 -25.39 -17.76
C GLY A 261 -9.48 -24.91 -16.38
N LEU A 262 -8.82 -25.77 -15.58
CA LEU A 262 -8.32 -25.40 -14.27
C LEU A 262 -6.82 -25.06 -14.33
N LEU A 263 -6.48 -23.91 -13.83
CA LEU A 263 -5.11 -23.41 -13.71
C LEU A 263 -4.83 -23.03 -12.25
N VAL A 264 -3.76 -23.54 -11.68
CA VAL A 264 -3.19 -23.12 -10.41
C VAL A 264 -1.83 -22.49 -10.68
N THR A 265 -1.63 -21.26 -10.27
CA THR A 265 -0.38 -20.53 -10.48
C THR A 265 0.23 -20.13 -9.16
N GLY A 266 1.50 -20.46 -8.97
CA GLY A 266 2.35 -19.94 -7.91
C GLY A 266 3.43 -19.03 -8.51
N LEU A 267 3.65 -17.89 -7.88
CA LEU A 267 4.69 -16.93 -8.21
C LEU A 267 5.41 -16.50 -6.94
N GLY A 268 6.74 -16.45 -7.00
CA GLY A 268 7.56 -15.91 -5.93
C GLY A 268 8.73 -15.11 -6.51
N MET A 269 8.93 -13.91 -6.00
CA MET A 269 10.06 -13.05 -6.32
C MET A 269 10.77 -12.58 -5.07
N VAL A 270 12.10 -12.47 -5.17
CA VAL A 270 12.94 -11.77 -4.21
C VAL A 270 13.48 -10.53 -4.89
N LEU A 271 13.10 -9.37 -4.37
CA LEU A 271 13.51 -8.09 -4.87
C LEU A 271 14.47 -7.44 -3.87
N MET A 272 15.53 -6.83 -4.37
CA MET A 272 16.47 -6.04 -3.57
C MET A 272 16.13 -4.57 -3.74
N THR A 273 15.98 -3.87 -2.65
CA THR A 273 15.73 -2.43 -2.67
C THR A 273 16.98 -1.69 -3.15
N VAL A 274 16.89 -1.06 -4.32
CA VAL A 274 18.00 -0.28 -4.91
C VAL A 274 17.91 1.21 -4.57
N TYR A 275 16.73 1.68 -4.23
CA TYR A 275 16.48 3.04 -3.78
C TYR A 275 15.45 3.03 -2.66
N ASN A 276 15.78 3.65 -1.53
CA ASN A 276 14.89 3.77 -0.39
C ASN A 276 15.09 5.13 0.27
N ARG A 277 14.08 5.99 0.16
CA ARG A 277 14.08 7.33 0.71
C ARG A 277 12.88 7.52 1.61
N LEU A 278 13.13 8.07 2.79
CA LEU A 278 12.11 8.48 3.73
C LEU A 278 12.21 10.00 3.93
N ASP A 279 11.15 10.71 3.62
CA ASP A 279 10.96 12.11 3.91
C ASP A 279 10.05 12.23 5.15
N VAL A 280 10.52 12.91 6.17
CA VAL A 280 9.85 13.03 7.48
C VAL A 280 9.64 14.51 7.79
N TRP A 281 8.47 14.83 8.30
CA TRP A 281 8.15 16.14 8.86
C TRP A 281 7.97 16.02 10.35
N ARG A 282 8.81 16.73 11.10
CA ARG A 282 8.71 16.84 12.56
C ARG A 282 7.91 18.09 12.91
N TYR A 283 7.04 17.94 13.85
CA TYR A 283 6.19 19.01 14.36
C TYR A 283 6.58 19.31 15.81
N ASN A 284 6.67 20.59 16.18
CA ASN A 284 6.85 20.92 17.58
C ASN A 284 5.58 20.57 18.35
N SER A 285 5.64 19.48 19.12
CA SER A 285 4.53 19.14 19.99
C SER A 285 4.52 20.10 21.18
N LEU A 286 3.33 20.58 21.50
CA LEU A 286 3.14 21.43 22.65
C LEU A 286 3.47 20.71 23.96
N LEU A 287 3.19 19.41 24.02
CA LEU A 287 3.52 18.56 25.17
C LEU A 287 5.02 18.60 25.46
N ARG A 288 5.87 18.65 24.42
CA ARG A 288 7.32 18.80 24.57
C ARG A 288 7.69 20.19 25.15
N GLN A 289 7.04 21.26 24.71
CA GLN A 289 7.28 22.58 25.24
C GLN A 289 6.86 22.65 26.71
N MET A 290 5.71 22.12 27.08
CA MET A 290 5.25 22.06 28.46
C MET A 290 6.18 21.26 29.38
N ILE A 291 6.73 20.13 28.91
CA ILE A 291 7.68 19.31 29.66
C ILE A 291 9.00 20.08 29.81
N LEU A 292 9.51 20.69 28.73
CA LEU A 292 10.74 21.49 28.76
C LEU A 292 10.60 22.76 29.60
N GLU A 293 9.41 23.35 29.69
CA GLU A 293 9.14 24.50 30.59
C GLU A 293 9.11 24.10 32.08
N LYS A 294 8.59 22.87 32.37
CA LYS A 294 8.65 22.32 33.74
C LYS A 294 10.06 21.94 34.20
N GLU A 295 10.96 21.62 33.27
CA GLU A 295 12.36 21.31 33.56
C GLU A 295 13.22 22.58 33.85
N LYS A 296 12.72 23.80 33.55
CA LYS A 296 13.38 25.01 33.98
C LYS A 296 13.16 25.17 35.50
N PRO A 297 14.23 25.29 36.30
CA PRO A 297 14.06 25.48 37.73
C PRO A 297 13.24 26.78 37.96
N GLU A 298 12.06 26.62 38.52
CA GLU A 298 11.18 27.74 38.86
C GLU A 298 11.86 28.61 39.94
N THR A 299 12.34 29.74 39.51
CA THR A 299 12.44 30.90 40.42
C THR A 299 11.06 31.57 40.47
N GLY A 300 10.18 31.04 41.30
CA GLY A 300 8.90 31.73 41.57
C GLY A 300 7.69 30.79 41.65
N THR A 301 7.26 30.63 42.86
CA THR A 301 5.99 30.08 43.36
C THR A 301 4.80 30.36 42.45
N GLN A 302 4.11 29.33 41.95
CA GLN A 302 2.64 29.20 41.99
C GLN A 302 2.06 28.06 41.17
N ASN A 303 1.09 27.33 41.75
CA ASN A 303 0.05 26.48 41.19
C ASN A 303 0.37 25.01 40.81
N SER A 304 1.25 24.34 41.54
CA SER A 304 1.34 22.86 41.47
C SER A 304 0.12 22.12 42.05
N ASN A 305 -0.76 22.80 42.76
CA ASN A 305 -1.89 22.15 43.46
C ASN A 305 -3.13 21.96 42.58
N ALA A 306 -3.30 22.70 41.49
CA ALA A 306 -4.50 22.60 40.63
C ALA A 306 -4.54 21.33 39.76
N ILE A 307 -3.38 20.81 39.37
CA ILE A 307 -3.32 19.60 38.50
C ILE A 307 -3.43 18.31 39.35
N SER A 308 -3.05 18.37 40.64
CA SER A 308 -3.13 17.21 41.53
C SER A 308 -4.56 16.86 41.96
N GLU A 309 -5.51 17.76 41.79
CA GLU A 309 -6.94 17.58 42.13
C GLU A 309 -7.82 17.19 40.96
N MET A 310 -7.30 17.25 39.72
CA MET A 310 -8.06 16.85 38.53
C MET A 310 -8.10 15.33 38.34
N SER A 311 -9.27 14.81 38.02
CA SER A 311 -9.41 13.40 37.62
C SER A 311 -8.68 13.15 36.32
N GLN A 312 -8.32 11.88 36.05
CA GLN A 312 -7.66 11.52 34.79
C GLN A 312 -8.47 11.90 33.55
N ASP A 313 -9.79 11.86 33.63
CA ASP A 313 -10.68 12.22 32.54
C ASP A 313 -10.70 13.76 32.29
N GLU A 314 -10.64 14.56 33.37
CA GLU A 314 -10.54 16.04 33.27
C GLU A 314 -9.20 16.45 32.68
N ILE A 315 -8.10 15.79 33.06
CA ILE A 315 -6.77 16.03 32.49
C ILE A 315 -6.77 15.67 30.99
N ARG A 316 -7.39 14.56 30.64
CA ARG A 316 -7.51 14.11 29.26
C ARG A 316 -8.38 15.06 28.41
N GLN A 317 -9.48 15.56 28.97
CA GLN A 317 -10.34 16.50 28.28
C GLN A 317 -9.67 17.88 28.14
N ALA A 318 -9.04 18.39 29.17
CA ALA A 318 -8.28 19.63 29.12
C ALA A 318 -7.12 19.56 28.10
N ALA A 319 -6.43 18.41 28.01
CA ALA A 319 -5.41 18.19 27.02
C ALA A 319 -6.00 18.16 25.60
N LYS A 320 -7.16 17.53 25.39
CA LYS A 320 -7.85 17.53 24.09
C LYS A 320 -8.28 18.94 23.68
N ASP A 321 -8.88 19.69 24.59
CA ASP A 321 -9.35 21.05 24.32
C ASP A 321 -8.20 22.01 24.03
N PHE A 322 -7.06 21.81 24.70
CA PHE A 322 -5.86 22.59 24.50
C PHE A 322 -5.18 22.27 23.15
N ILE A 323 -5.11 21.00 22.78
CA ILE A 323 -4.56 20.55 21.49
C ILE A 323 -5.46 21.00 20.32
N ALA A 324 -6.78 21.07 20.51
CA ALA A 324 -7.73 21.51 19.50
C ALA A 324 -7.58 22.98 19.09
N VAL A 325 -7.04 23.81 19.94
CA VAL A 325 -6.91 25.27 19.72
C VAL A 325 -5.57 25.67 19.12
N TRP A 326 -4.57 24.76 19.14
CA TRP A 326 -3.20 25.12 18.80
C TRP A 326 -2.85 24.79 17.35
N PRO A 327 -2.40 25.77 16.56
CA PRO A 327 -1.91 25.49 15.22
C PRO A 327 -0.61 24.69 15.32
N MET A 328 -0.59 23.48 14.75
CA MET A 328 0.64 22.76 14.54
C MET A 328 1.43 23.47 13.44
N GLU A 329 2.50 24.14 13.81
CA GLU A 329 3.41 24.74 12.84
C GLU A 329 4.11 23.63 12.03
N ASN A 330 4.28 23.88 10.74
CA ASN A 330 5.02 22.98 9.86
C ASN A 330 6.41 22.72 10.43
N GLY A 331 6.65 21.50 10.87
CA GLY A 331 7.90 21.10 11.48
C GLY A 331 9.05 21.03 10.49
N ALA A 332 10.24 20.81 11.01
CA ALA A 332 11.44 20.64 10.22
C ALA A 332 11.30 19.43 9.26
N TYR A 333 11.67 19.63 8.01
CA TYR A 333 11.72 18.60 7.00
C TYR A 333 13.08 17.93 7.02
N GLU A 334 13.08 16.60 7.09
CA GLU A 334 14.29 15.78 7.04
C GLU A 334 14.15 14.70 5.97
N ARG A 335 15.28 14.40 5.32
CA ARG A 335 15.37 13.35 4.32
C ARG A 335 16.44 12.35 4.70
N GLN A 336 16.05 11.08 4.69
CA GLN A 336 16.96 9.98 4.93
C GLN A 336 16.91 8.93 3.81
N TYR A 337 18.05 8.26 3.63
CA TYR A 337 18.19 7.12 2.73
C TYR A 337 18.46 5.89 3.58
N SER A 338 17.63 4.88 3.41
CA SER A 338 17.76 3.63 4.14
C SER A 338 18.60 2.61 3.38
N ARG A 339 19.12 1.63 4.12
CA ARG A 339 19.94 0.54 3.56
C ARG A 339 19.10 -0.39 2.66
N ILE A 340 19.82 -1.11 1.78
CA ILE A 340 19.27 -2.17 0.95
C ILE A 340 18.62 -3.23 1.82
N LYS A 341 17.36 -3.56 1.55
CA LYS A 341 16.61 -4.63 2.22
C LYS A 341 15.95 -5.53 1.18
N PRO A 342 15.85 -6.85 1.43
CA PRO A 342 15.07 -7.72 0.59
C PRO A 342 13.56 -7.47 0.78
N VAL A 343 12.84 -7.53 -0.33
CA VAL A 343 11.37 -7.50 -0.39
C VAL A 343 10.93 -8.82 -1.00
N ILE A 344 9.94 -9.44 -0.40
CA ILE A 344 9.33 -10.68 -0.90
C ILE A 344 8.00 -10.30 -1.51
N ASP A 345 7.77 -10.72 -2.75
CA ASP A 345 6.48 -10.70 -3.42
C ASP A 345 6.08 -12.14 -3.70
N ALA A 346 4.98 -12.57 -3.12
CA ALA A 346 4.43 -13.91 -3.28
C ALA A 346 2.97 -13.83 -3.68
N LEU A 347 2.61 -14.62 -4.69
CA LEU A 347 1.27 -14.62 -5.25
C LEU A 347 0.84 -16.03 -5.62
N LEU A 348 -0.39 -16.39 -5.23
CA LEU A 348 -1.06 -17.64 -5.57
C LEU A 348 -2.36 -17.32 -6.29
N SER A 349 -2.66 -18.04 -7.38
CA SER A 349 -3.88 -17.84 -8.16
C SER A 349 -4.49 -19.18 -8.57
N VAL A 350 -5.81 -19.27 -8.52
CA VAL A 350 -6.58 -20.38 -9.06
C VAL A 350 -7.59 -19.83 -10.07
N THR A 351 -7.53 -20.31 -11.31
CA THR A 351 -8.43 -19.86 -12.39
C THR A 351 -9.17 -21.06 -12.97
N TYR A 352 -10.47 -20.89 -13.15
CA TYR A 352 -11.30 -21.90 -13.84
C TYR A 352 -12.01 -21.29 -15.04
N ASN A 353 -11.81 -21.90 -16.22
CA ASN A 353 -12.34 -21.43 -17.50
C ASN A 353 -13.42 -22.38 -18.01
N VAL A 354 -14.60 -21.83 -18.34
CA VAL A 354 -15.74 -22.56 -18.92
C VAL A 354 -16.26 -21.78 -20.13
N GLY A 355 -15.85 -22.20 -21.35
CA GLY A 355 -16.20 -21.45 -22.55
C GLY A 355 -15.69 -20.00 -22.51
N ASN A 356 -16.62 -19.04 -22.60
CA ASN A 356 -16.28 -17.62 -22.51
C ASN A 356 -16.27 -17.08 -21.08
N LEU A 357 -16.77 -17.85 -20.12
CA LEU A 357 -16.78 -17.48 -18.71
C LEU A 357 -15.49 -17.93 -18.04
N PHE A 358 -15.09 -17.21 -17.01
CA PHE A 358 -13.99 -17.60 -16.15
C PHE A 358 -14.24 -17.11 -14.72
N PHE A 359 -13.64 -17.85 -13.79
CA PHE A 359 -13.61 -17.51 -12.37
C PHE A 359 -12.17 -17.54 -11.91
N ASN A 360 -11.79 -16.60 -11.07
CA ASN A 360 -10.45 -16.53 -10.53
C ASN A 360 -10.51 -16.19 -9.04
N ALA A 361 -9.64 -16.83 -8.27
CA ALA A 361 -9.32 -16.44 -6.90
C ALA A 361 -7.81 -16.32 -6.80
N ASN A 362 -7.33 -15.22 -6.22
CA ASN A 362 -5.90 -15.03 -5.99
C ASN A 362 -5.64 -14.38 -4.63
N ALA A 363 -4.47 -14.67 -4.08
CA ALA A 363 -3.96 -14.08 -2.86
C ALA A 363 -2.56 -13.54 -3.11
N GLN A 364 -2.28 -12.34 -2.63
CA GLN A 364 -0.97 -11.69 -2.73
C GLN A 364 -0.56 -11.11 -1.40
N LEU A 365 0.73 -11.17 -1.11
CA LEU A 365 1.35 -10.68 0.10
C LEU A 365 2.53 -9.78 -0.26
N TYR A 366 2.52 -8.57 0.25
CA TYR A 366 3.62 -7.63 0.19
C TYR A 366 4.18 -7.35 1.57
N HIS A 367 5.49 -7.22 1.64
CA HIS A 367 6.18 -6.85 2.87
C HIS A 367 7.18 -5.74 2.58
N PHE A 368 6.97 -4.57 3.19
CA PHE A 368 7.84 -3.41 3.09
C PHE A 368 8.39 -3.05 4.46
N SER A 369 9.61 -2.53 4.51
CA SER A 369 10.20 -2.03 5.74
C SER A 369 11.02 -0.78 5.50
N PHE A 370 10.95 0.16 6.45
CA PHE A 370 11.77 1.36 6.48
C PHE A 370 12.42 1.55 7.86
N ARG A 371 13.43 2.36 7.93
CA ARG A 371 14.08 2.73 9.18
C ARG A 371 14.44 4.21 9.14
N TYR A 372 14.19 4.89 10.24
CA TYR A 372 14.51 6.27 10.46
C TYR A 372 15.12 6.43 11.86
N GLU A 373 16.42 6.73 11.95
CA GLU A 373 17.18 6.76 13.20
C GLU A 373 16.97 5.46 14.02
N GLU A 374 16.45 5.60 15.24
CA GLU A 374 16.07 4.47 16.11
C GLU A 374 14.67 3.95 15.82
N ASN A 375 13.88 4.67 15.02
CA ASN A 375 12.53 4.28 14.65
C ASN A 375 12.58 3.33 13.44
N GLN A 376 11.75 2.32 13.46
CA GLN A 376 11.57 1.43 12.32
C GLN A 376 10.09 1.23 12.03
N GLY A 377 9.79 0.99 10.77
CA GLY A 377 8.43 0.70 10.34
C GLY A 377 8.40 -0.50 9.41
N ARG A 378 7.31 -1.25 9.51
CA ARG A 378 7.01 -2.41 8.71
C ARG A 378 5.56 -2.32 8.24
N LEU A 379 5.38 -2.37 6.94
CA LEU A 379 4.07 -2.48 6.34
C LEU A 379 3.92 -3.89 5.77
N VAL A 380 2.89 -4.59 6.23
CA VAL A 380 2.44 -5.86 5.66
C VAL A 380 1.09 -5.61 5.03
N ASP A 381 0.99 -5.87 3.74
CA ASP A 381 -0.24 -5.74 2.99
C ASP A 381 -0.60 -7.07 2.36
N TRP A 382 -1.79 -7.57 2.66
CA TRP A 382 -2.29 -8.77 2.02
C TRP A 382 -3.68 -8.54 1.46
N HIS A 383 -3.93 -9.14 0.32
CA HIS A 383 -5.24 -9.10 -0.31
C HIS A 383 -5.60 -10.43 -0.92
N ILE A 384 -6.88 -10.74 -0.84
CA ILE A 384 -7.50 -11.88 -1.48
C ILE A 384 -8.54 -11.34 -2.44
N ASN A 385 -8.42 -11.72 -3.69
CA ASN A 385 -9.37 -11.34 -4.73
C ASN A 385 -10.15 -12.56 -5.19
N ALA A 386 -11.45 -12.38 -5.38
CA ALA A 386 -12.30 -13.31 -6.09
C ALA A 386 -12.97 -12.57 -7.25
N SER A 387 -12.97 -13.15 -8.43
CA SER A 387 -13.52 -12.49 -9.60
C SER A 387 -14.21 -13.48 -10.53
N GLY A 388 -15.21 -12.99 -11.25
CA GLY A 388 -15.86 -13.69 -12.33
C GLY A 388 -15.98 -12.78 -13.53
N GLY A 389 -15.74 -13.31 -14.72
CA GLY A 389 -15.75 -12.51 -15.93
C GLY A 389 -16.21 -13.24 -17.16
N ILE A 390 -16.45 -12.44 -18.18
CA ILE A 390 -16.87 -12.92 -19.50
C ILE A 390 -15.98 -12.33 -20.59
N ARG A 391 -15.68 -13.15 -21.60
CA ARG A 391 -15.04 -12.73 -22.85
C ARG A 391 -16.08 -12.57 -23.95
N PHE A 392 -16.01 -11.50 -24.72
CA PHE A 392 -16.95 -11.20 -25.81
C PHE A 392 -16.27 -10.47 -26.98
#